data_819510b2f501e2dfd0096abd114e3dcb
#
_entry.id   819510b2f501e2dfd0096abd114e3dcb
#
_cell.length_a   1.000
_cell.length_b   1.000
_cell.length_c   1.000
_cell.angle_alpha   90.00
_cell.angle_beta   90.00
_cell.angle_gamma   90.00
#
_symmetry.space_group_name_H-M   'P 1'
#
loop_
_entity.id
_entity.type
_entity.pdbx_description
1 polymer ?
#
loop_
_entity_poly.entity_id
_entity_poly.type
_entity_poly.pdbx_seq_one_letter_code
_entity_poly.pdbx_strand_id
1 'polypeptide(L)'
;MSQTSPNIISDHEIFQRVDAERFPLVDRFYRAQGYKVKCAANERVYAIVHKDEGFIASVRLVPQSSGHYWLRNLLVASDKRGQGLATGLMRYLLPDLAPQGCYCFALQHLDDFYSALGFTLNPDHCPKDILATYNIYRARGRDWLLMGYRQG
;
A
#
# COMPACT_ATOMS: atom_id res chain seq x y z
N MET A 1 24.56 -15.60 -16.93
CA MET A 1 23.09 -15.57 -17.06
C MET A 1 22.57 -14.23 -16.53
N SER A 2 21.97 -13.47 -17.37
CA SER A 2 21.40 -12.22 -16.89
C SER A 2 20.05 -12.49 -16.26
N GLN A 3 19.89 -12.02 -15.05
CA GLN A 3 18.59 -12.07 -14.38
C GLN A 3 17.94 -10.71 -14.49
N THR A 4 16.71 -10.72 -14.97
CA THR A 4 15.89 -9.52 -14.91
C THR A 4 15.60 -9.23 -13.44
N SER A 5 15.92 -8.04 -12.97
CA SER A 5 15.57 -7.65 -11.62
C SER A 5 14.06 -7.75 -11.43
N PRO A 6 13.56 -8.40 -10.33
CA PRO A 6 12.12 -8.52 -10.13
C PRO A 6 11.43 -7.17 -9.88
N ASN A 7 12.20 -6.09 -9.67
CA ASN A 7 11.64 -4.77 -9.46
C ASN A 7 11.62 -3.90 -10.73
N ILE A 8 12.00 -4.45 -11.89
CA ILE A 8 11.93 -3.71 -13.15
C ILE A 8 10.58 -3.95 -13.81
N ILE A 9 9.85 -2.87 -14.12
CA ILE A 9 8.57 -2.91 -14.83
C ILE A 9 8.80 -2.69 -16.31
N SER A 10 9.63 -1.69 -16.64
CA SER A 10 9.93 -1.30 -18.01
C SER A 10 11.30 -0.62 -18.03
N ASP A 11 11.72 -0.15 -19.21
CA ASP A 11 12.97 0.61 -19.34
C ASP A 11 12.97 1.92 -18.55
N HIS A 12 11.78 2.38 -18.13
CA HIS A 12 11.60 3.69 -17.50
C HIS A 12 11.08 3.62 -16.07
N GLU A 13 10.62 2.46 -15.61
CA GLU A 13 9.90 2.33 -14.35
C GLU A 13 10.42 1.16 -13.52
N ILE A 14 10.61 1.37 -12.23
CA ILE A 14 11.00 0.31 -11.31
C ILE A 14 10.12 0.33 -10.07
N PHE A 15 9.94 -0.85 -9.45
CA PHE A 15 9.44 -0.97 -8.10
C PHE A 15 10.56 -0.70 -7.11
N GLN A 16 10.23 -0.05 -6.01
CA GLN A 16 11.23 0.29 -5.00
C GLN A 16 10.61 0.31 -3.61
N ARG A 17 11.33 -0.28 -2.63
CA ARG A 17 11.10 0.05 -1.23
C ARG A 17 11.88 1.32 -0.95
N VAL A 18 11.20 2.36 -0.45
CA VAL A 18 11.77 3.70 -0.32
C VAL A 18 12.48 3.82 1.04
N ASP A 19 13.72 4.29 1.04
CA ASP A 19 14.43 4.58 2.28
C ASP A 19 13.82 5.78 2.99
N ALA A 20 13.85 5.75 4.34
CA ALA A 20 13.21 6.77 5.15
C ALA A 20 13.73 8.18 4.87
N GLU A 21 15.00 8.32 4.52
CA GLU A 21 15.58 9.62 4.17
C GLU A 21 14.97 10.25 2.92
N ARG A 22 14.29 9.44 2.09
CA ARG A 22 13.59 9.92 0.90
C ARG A 22 12.08 10.10 1.12
N PHE A 23 11.58 9.87 2.31
CA PHE A 23 10.16 10.05 2.61
C PHE A 23 9.64 11.46 2.32
N PRO A 24 10.41 12.54 2.50
CA PRO A 24 9.93 13.85 2.07
C PRO A 24 9.55 13.95 0.59
N LEU A 25 10.22 13.19 -0.26
CA LEU A 25 9.87 13.15 -1.69
C LEU A 25 8.56 12.39 -1.93
N VAL A 26 8.32 11.34 -1.15
CA VAL A 26 7.05 10.60 -1.19
C VAL A 26 5.92 11.49 -0.70
N ASP A 27 6.13 12.21 0.40
CA ASP A 27 5.14 13.17 0.93
C ASP A 27 4.78 14.21 -0.13
N ARG A 28 5.78 14.69 -0.87
CA ARG A 28 5.56 15.64 -1.97
C ARG A 28 4.71 15.03 -3.07
N PHE A 29 4.96 13.76 -3.42
CA PHE A 29 4.15 13.05 -4.41
C PHE A 29 2.68 13.03 -3.99
N TYR A 30 2.41 12.62 -2.73
CA TYR A 30 1.04 12.59 -2.22
C TYR A 30 0.39 13.98 -2.27
N ARG A 31 1.14 15.00 -1.86
CA ARG A 31 0.61 16.38 -1.84
C ARG A 31 0.25 16.84 -3.26
N ALA A 32 1.09 16.52 -4.23
CA ALA A 32 0.82 16.87 -5.63
C ALA A 32 -0.43 16.20 -6.16
N GLN A 33 -0.81 15.05 -5.60
CA GLN A 33 -2.02 14.31 -5.96
C GLN A 33 -3.23 14.71 -5.07
N GLY A 34 -3.06 15.70 -4.19
CA GLY A 34 -4.16 16.20 -3.38
C GLY A 34 -4.31 15.55 -2.01
N TYR A 35 -3.32 14.83 -1.54
CA TYR A 35 -3.40 14.11 -0.26
C TYR A 35 -2.36 14.65 0.71
N LYS A 36 -2.81 14.92 1.94
CA LYS A 36 -1.91 15.34 3.03
C LYS A 36 -1.40 14.10 3.74
N VAL A 37 -0.20 13.69 3.41
CA VAL A 37 0.45 12.52 3.98
C VAL A 37 1.82 12.93 4.50
N LYS A 38 2.17 12.44 5.68
CA LYS A 38 3.53 12.55 6.20
C LYS A 38 3.98 11.19 6.67
N CYS A 39 4.91 10.58 5.95
CA CYS A 39 5.43 9.25 6.30
C CYS A 39 6.28 9.34 7.54
N ALA A 40 6.03 8.49 8.52
CA ALA A 40 6.85 8.38 9.73
C ALA A 40 8.05 7.45 9.45
N ALA A 41 9.15 7.66 10.15
CA ALA A 41 10.40 6.94 9.89
C ALA A 41 10.28 5.43 10.08
N ASN A 42 9.33 4.96 10.90
CA ASN A 42 9.11 3.53 11.15
C ASN A 42 8.19 2.85 10.14
N GLU A 43 7.64 3.59 9.19
CA GLU A 43 6.77 3.02 8.16
C GLU A 43 7.60 2.30 7.10
N ARG A 44 6.97 1.34 6.42
CA ARG A 44 7.48 0.80 5.17
C ARG A 44 6.72 1.46 4.03
N VAL A 45 7.46 2.05 3.10
CA VAL A 45 6.86 2.72 1.95
C VAL A 45 7.40 2.05 0.70
N TYR A 46 6.49 1.67 -0.18
CA TYR A 46 6.83 1.09 -1.48
C TYR A 46 6.30 2.00 -2.57
N ALA A 47 7.02 2.06 -3.67
CA ALA A 47 6.67 2.98 -4.74
C ALA A 47 7.06 2.44 -6.10
N ILE A 48 6.48 3.03 -7.13
CA ILE A 48 6.95 2.90 -8.50
C ILE A 48 7.61 4.22 -8.85
N VAL A 49 8.84 4.14 -9.34
CA VAL A 49 9.64 5.31 -9.70
C VAL A 49 9.87 5.31 -11.20
N HIS A 50 9.49 6.40 -11.85
CA HIS A 50 9.75 6.65 -13.26
C HIS A 50 11.05 7.43 -13.37
N LYS A 51 11.93 7.07 -14.31
CA LYS A 51 13.26 7.67 -14.40
C LYS A 51 13.24 9.16 -14.65
N ASP A 52 12.20 9.67 -15.34
CA ASP A 52 12.10 11.10 -15.67
C ASP A 52 11.10 11.83 -14.78
N GLU A 53 10.03 11.17 -14.35
CA GLU A 53 8.93 11.80 -13.63
C GLU A 53 8.99 11.60 -12.11
N GLY A 54 9.90 10.74 -11.62
CA GLY A 54 9.99 10.43 -10.21
C GLY A 54 8.91 9.47 -9.75
N PHE A 55 8.35 9.68 -8.56
CA PHE A 55 7.33 8.79 -8.02
C PHE A 55 6.04 8.90 -8.82
N ILE A 56 5.51 7.77 -9.28
CA ILE A 56 4.22 7.70 -10.01
C ILE A 56 3.20 6.83 -9.30
N ALA A 57 3.59 6.09 -8.29
CA ALA A 57 2.68 5.34 -7.42
C ALA A 57 3.36 5.13 -6.08
N SER A 58 2.56 5.01 -5.02
CA SER A 58 3.09 4.75 -3.69
C SER A 58 2.04 4.09 -2.80
N VAL A 59 2.50 3.42 -1.74
CA VAL A 59 1.66 2.82 -0.71
C VAL A 59 2.44 2.79 0.60
N ARG A 60 1.72 2.95 1.71
CA ARG A 60 2.31 3.01 3.05
C ARG A 60 1.89 1.80 3.88
N LEU A 61 2.83 1.19 4.56
CA LEU A 61 2.59 0.15 5.55
C LEU A 61 2.93 0.75 6.92
N VAL A 62 1.89 1.06 7.70
CA VAL A 62 2.05 1.72 9.01
C VAL A 62 2.06 0.63 10.09
N PRO A 63 3.18 0.46 10.80
CA PRO A 63 3.26 -0.59 11.81
C PRO A 63 2.33 -0.29 12.99
N GLN A 64 1.66 -1.34 13.48
CA GLN A 64 0.75 -1.26 14.61
C GLN A 64 1.38 -1.91 15.82
N SER A 65 0.87 -1.61 17.01
CA SER A 65 1.39 -2.16 18.26
C SER A 65 1.30 -3.68 18.32
N SER A 66 0.37 -4.27 17.57
CA SER A 66 0.22 -5.74 17.48
C SER A 66 1.31 -6.42 16.67
N GLY A 67 2.19 -5.66 15.99
CA GLY A 67 3.17 -6.21 15.07
C GLY A 67 2.67 -6.39 13.65
N HIS A 68 1.42 -6.04 13.40
CA HIS A 68 0.84 -6.10 12.06
C HIS A 68 0.95 -4.74 11.38
N TYR A 69 0.73 -4.73 10.06
CA TYR A 69 0.77 -3.48 9.28
C TYR A 69 -0.63 -3.05 8.88
N TRP A 70 -0.86 -1.76 8.94
CA TRP A 70 -2.04 -1.12 8.37
C TRP A 70 -1.62 -0.49 7.05
N LEU A 71 -2.14 -1.04 5.95
CA LEU A 71 -1.85 -0.56 4.61
C LEU A 71 -2.71 0.66 4.32
N ARG A 72 -2.06 1.75 3.94
CA ARG A 72 -2.72 3.04 3.69
C ARG A 72 -2.22 3.69 2.42
N ASN A 73 -3.10 4.48 1.82
CA ASN A 73 -2.74 5.43 0.76
C ASN A 73 -2.10 4.77 -0.46
N LEU A 74 -2.65 3.63 -0.89
CA LEU A 74 -2.29 3.07 -2.20
C LEU A 74 -2.80 4.03 -3.27
N LEU A 75 -1.88 4.66 -3.98
CA LEU A 75 -2.19 5.72 -4.93
C LEU A 75 -1.33 5.63 -6.16
N VAL A 76 -1.97 5.71 -7.32
CA VAL A 76 -1.31 5.85 -8.62
C VAL A 76 -1.58 7.27 -9.11
N ALA A 77 -0.56 7.95 -9.66
CA ALA A 77 -0.72 9.28 -10.23
C ALA A 77 -1.87 9.28 -11.24
N SER A 78 -2.66 10.37 -11.25
CA SER A 78 -3.90 10.43 -12.01
C SER A 78 -3.71 10.18 -13.51
N ASP A 79 -2.58 10.60 -14.07
CA ASP A 79 -2.25 10.41 -15.49
C ASP A 79 -1.64 9.02 -15.80
N LYS A 80 -1.47 8.17 -14.78
CA LYS A 80 -0.87 6.84 -14.94
C LYS A 80 -1.84 5.71 -14.61
N ARG A 81 -3.10 6.02 -14.36
CA ARG A 81 -4.11 5.02 -14.01
C ARG A 81 -4.51 4.17 -15.21
N GLY A 82 -5.06 2.98 -14.94
CA GLY A 82 -5.53 2.08 -15.99
C GLY A 82 -4.44 1.24 -16.63
N GLN A 83 -3.25 1.16 -16.03
CA GLN A 83 -2.11 0.42 -16.58
C GLN A 83 -1.71 -0.77 -15.71
N GLY A 84 -2.49 -1.09 -14.67
CA GLY A 84 -2.17 -2.20 -13.78
C GLY A 84 -1.06 -1.90 -12.77
N LEU A 85 -0.68 -0.65 -12.58
CA LEU A 85 0.43 -0.29 -11.71
C LEU A 85 0.14 -0.60 -10.23
N ALA A 86 -1.09 -0.36 -9.77
CA ALA A 86 -1.47 -0.65 -8.39
C ALA A 86 -1.35 -2.15 -8.10
N THR A 87 -1.84 -3.00 -9.00
CA THR A 87 -1.73 -4.45 -8.86
C THR A 87 -0.26 -4.87 -8.81
N GLY A 88 0.56 -4.34 -9.72
CA GLY A 88 1.99 -4.64 -9.75
C GLY A 88 2.70 -4.24 -8.47
N LEU A 89 2.41 -3.04 -7.96
CA LEU A 89 3.01 -2.56 -6.73
C LEU A 89 2.62 -3.44 -5.54
N MET A 90 1.37 -3.82 -5.44
CA MET A 90 0.91 -4.71 -4.37
C MET A 90 1.59 -6.07 -4.46
N ARG A 91 1.69 -6.65 -5.64
CA ARG A 91 2.35 -7.95 -5.82
C ARG A 91 3.84 -7.87 -5.50
N TYR A 92 4.46 -6.73 -5.69
CA TYR A 92 5.86 -6.52 -5.33
C TYR A 92 6.06 -6.51 -3.81
N LEU A 93 5.18 -5.85 -3.05
CA LEU A 93 5.37 -5.67 -1.61
C LEU A 93 4.85 -6.83 -0.76
N LEU A 94 3.79 -7.53 -1.18
CA LEU A 94 3.12 -8.51 -0.33
C LEU A 94 4.03 -9.63 0.19
N PRO A 95 4.96 -10.18 -0.60
CA PRO A 95 5.89 -11.20 -0.07
C PRO A 95 6.75 -10.71 1.09
N ASP A 96 7.04 -9.42 1.18
CA ASP A 96 7.85 -8.85 2.25
C ASP A 96 7.11 -8.80 3.59
N LEU A 97 5.80 -8.99 3.61
CA LEU A 97 4.97 -8.85 4.80
C LEU A 97 4.70 -10.18 5.52
N ALA A 98 5.26 -11.28 5.04
CA ALA A 98 5.09 -12.58 5.67
C ALA A 98 5.83 -12.62 7.01
N PRO A 99 5.30 -13.33 8.04
CA PRO A 99 4.00 -14.01 8.04
C PRO A 99 2.84 -13.14 8.53
N GLN A 100 3.11 -11.95 9.07
CA GLN A 100 2.09 -11.11 9.73
C GLN A 100 1.04 -10.58 8.76
N GLY A 101 1.45 -10.27 7.51
CA GLY A 101 0.56 -9.68 6.54
C GLY A 101 0.19 -8.24 6.87
N CYS A 102 -0.91 -7.80 6.28
CA CYS A 102 -1.40 -6.43 6.49
C CYS A 102 -2.92 -6.37 6.42
N TYR A 103 -3.45 -5.24 6.89
CA TYR A 103 -4.88 -4.97 6.89
C TYR A 103 -5.12 -3.62 6.22
N CYS A 104 -6.25 -3.48 5.55
CA CYS A 104 -6.63 -2.20 4.95
C CYS A 104 -8.11 -1.94 5.13
N PHE A 105 -8.47 -0.66 5.03
CA PHE A 105 -9.86 -0.20 5.05
C PHE A 105 -10.17 0.25 3.63
N ALA A 106 -10.78 -0.63 2.87
CA ALA A 106 -10.95 -0.46 1.44
C ALA A 106 -12.24 0.27 1.10
N LEU A 107 -12.21 1.09 0.07
CA LEU A 107 -13.43 1.61 -0.55
C LEU A 107 -14.23 0.42 -1.10
N GLN A 108 -15.57 0.49 -1.00
CA GLN A 108 -16.42 -0.64 -1.33
C GLN A 108 -16.23 -1.15 -2.76
N HIS A 109 -16.03 -0.25 -3.70
CA HIS A 109 -15.82 -0.64 -5.10
C HIS A 109 -14.47 -1.32 -5.37
N LEU A 110 -13.59 -1.39 -4.37
CA LEU A 110 -12.27 -2.03 -4.50
C LEU A 110 -12.24 -3.44 -3.89
N ASP A 111 -13.37 -4.01 -3.49
CA ASP A 111 -13.46 -5.35 -2.95
C ASP A 111 -12.80 -6.37 -3.89
N ASP A 112 -13.19 -6.36 -5.15
CA ASP A 112 -12.67 -7.31 -6.14
C ASP A 112 -11.17 -7.10 -6.36
N PHE A 113 -10.70 -5.86 -6.33
CA PHE A 113 -9.28 -5.54 -6.48
C PHE A 113 -8.46 -6.23 -5.39
N TYR A 114 -8.85 -6.03 -4.12
CA TYR A 114 -8.12 -6.62 -3.00
C TYR A 114 -8.32 -8.12 -2.90
N SER A 115 -9.52 -8.61 -3.17
CA SER A 115 -9.81 -10.06 -3.17
C SER A 115 -8.94 -10.80 -4.18
N ALA A 116 -8.75 -10.22 -5.36
CA ALA A 116 -7.89 -10.81 -6.40
C ALA A 116 -6.43 -10.90 -5.97
N LEU A 117 -6.01 -10.06 -5.03
CA LEU A 117 -4.64 -10.07 -4.48
C LEU A 117 -4.49 -11.05 -3.30
N GLY A 118 -5.58 -11.67 -2.85
CA GLY A 118 -5.55 -12.61 -1.74
C GLY A 118 -6.01 -12.04 -0.41
N PHE A 119 -6.57 -10.83 -0.40
CA PHE A 119 -7.16 -10.27 0.82
C PHE A 119 -8.51 -10.92 1.09
N THR A 120 -8.83 -11.08 2.38
CA THR A 120 -10.10 -11.63 2.85
C THR A 120 -10.93 -10.51 3.47
N LEU A 121 -12.21 -10.45 3.09
CA LEU A 121 -13.17 -9.53 3.70
C LEU A 121 -13.52 -10.00 5.11
N ASN A 122 -13.47 -9.07 6.07
CA ASN A 122 -13.78 -9.34 7.48
C ASN A 122 -13.02 -10.55 8.01
N PRO A 123 -11.67 -10.48 8.04
CA PRO A 123 -10.86 -11.63 8.45
C PRO A 123 -11.15 -12.05 9.90
N ASP A 124 -11.12 -13.36 10.18
CA ASP A 124 -11.52 -13.92 11.47
C ASP A 124 -10.64 -13.47 12.65
N HIS A 125 -9.36 -13.30 12.41
CA HIS A 125 -8.40 -13.00 13.46
C HIS A 125 -7.80 -11.61 13.31
N CYS A 126 -8.66 -10.62 13.13
CA CYS A 126 -8.19 -9.23 13.00
C CYS A 126 -7.61 -8.76 14.34
N PRO A 127 -6.39 -8.19 14.36
CA PRO A 127 -5.81 -7.64 15.58
C PRO A 127 -6.71 -6.58 16.21
N LYS A 128 -6.70 -6.53 17.55
CA LYS A 128 -7.58 -5.61 18.29
C LYS A 128 -7.33 -4.15 17.97
N ASP A 129 -6.07 -3.74 17.78
CA ASP A 129 -5.73 -2.36 17.45
C ASP A 129 -6.26 -1.96 16.06
N ILE A 130 -6.15 -2.86 15.09
CA ILE A 130 -6.71 -2.64 13.74
C ILE A 130 -8.23 -2.52 13.83
N LEU A 131 -8.87 -3.46 14.53
CA LEU A 131 -10.33 -3.46 14.66
C LEU A 131 -10.84 -2.21 15.37
N ALA A 132 -10.13 -1.77 16.42
CA ALA A 132 -10.49 -0.55 17.15
C ALA A 132 -10.45 0.67 16.22
N THR A 133 -9.40 0.81 15.43
CA THR A 133 -9.27 1.90 14.47
C THR A 133 -10.37 1.85 13.41
N TYR A 134 -10.65 0.65 12.89
CA TYR A 134 -11.73 0.45 11.92
C TYR A 134 -13.08 0.91 12.49
N ASN A 135 -13.38 0.53 13.73
CA ASN A 135 -14.64 0.88 14.38
C ASN A 135 -14.77 2.39 14.63
N ILE A 136 -13.65 3.09 14.88
CA ILE A 136 -13.66 4.54 15.01
C ILE A 136 -14.12 5.18 13.70
N TYR A 137 -13.60 4.73 12.56
CA TYR A 137 -14.00 5.26 11.27
C TYR A 137 -15.45 4.92 10.92
N ARG A 138 -15.89 3.69 11.26
CA ARG A 138 -17.31 3.32 11.08
C ARG A 138 -18.23 4.23 11.87
N ALA A 139 -17.88 4.53 13.11
CA ALA A 139 -18.68 5.41 13.96
C ALA A 139 -18.75 6.84 13.40
N ARG A 140 -17.78 7.22 12.57
CA ARG A 140 -17.75 8.53 11.88
C ARG A 140 -18.46 8.49 10.54
N GLY A 141 -19.15 7.41 10.19
CA GLY A 141 -19.91 7.27 8.97
C GLY A 141 -19.13 6.76 7.77
N ARG A 142 -17.90 6.27 7.96
CA ARG A 142 -17.15 5.66 6.86
C ARG A 142 -17.64 4.24 6.64
N ASP A 143 -18.02 3.92 5.41
CA ASP A 143 -18.52 2.61 5.01
C ASP A 143 -17.45 1.74 4.35
N TRP A 144 -16.22 1.90 4.80
CA TRP A 144 -15.07 1.14 4.28
C TRP A 144 -15.17 -0.34 4.65
N LEU A 145 -14.56 -1.17 3.83
CA LEU A 145 -14.46 -2.60 4.06
C LEU A 145 -13.18 -2.92 4.83
N LEU A 146 -13.29 -3.74 5.86
CA LEU A 146 -12.12 -4.27 6.56
C LEU A 146 -11.62 -5.50 5.82
N MET A 147 -10.40 -5.43 5.31
CA MET A 147 -9.80 -6.52 4.54
C MET A 147 -8.43 -6.85 5.09
N GLY A 148 -8.06 -8.13 5.08
CA GLY A 148 -6.79 -8.58 5.61
C GLY A 148 -6.08 -9.55 4.69
N TYR A 149 -4.76 -9.45 4.65
CA TYR A 149 -3.89 -10.33 3.90
C TYR A 149 -2.91 -11.01 4.86
N ARG A 150 -2.89 -12.34 4.84
CA ARG A 150 -1.89 -13.13 5.58
C ARG A 150 -1.34 -14.17 4.64
N GLN A 151 -0.02 -14.26 4.62
CA GLN A 151 0.67 -15.26 3.83
C GLN A 151 0.84 -16.53 4.65
N GLY A 152 0.51 -17.65 4.06
CA GLY A 152 0.69 -18.96 4.68
C GLY A 152 -0.60 -19.65 5.03
#